data_0170d5023c8a8b7b670159c3532376a8
#
_entry.id   0170d5023c8a8b7b670159c3532376a8
#
_cell.length_a   1.000
_cell.length_b   1.000
_cell.length_c   1.000
_cell.angle_alpha   90.00
_cell.angle_beta   90.00
_cell.angle_gamma   90.00
#
_symmetry.space_group_name_H-M   'P 1'
#
loop_
_entity.id
_entity.type
_entity.pdbx_description
1 polymer ?
#
loop_
_entity_poly.entity_id
_entity_poly.type
_entity_poly.pdbx_seq_one_letter_code
_entity_poly.pdbx_strand_id
1 'polypeptide(L)'
;MIRVKFWGVRGSIPCPGPKTMKYGGNTACIELRFPEVGRHIIIDAGSGIRDLGSFLVANDLAEGPLHTEIYLTHTHWDHIMGFPFFVPLYIPGTTIRVFGPVTYEDEPLEAVVGGQMKYRYFPINMGEVASRVEYHRLKEDPCIDLGDGITLATSIVNHPITTLGYRFT
;
A
#
# COMPACT_ATOMS: atom_id res chain seq x y z
N MET A 1 10.42 -18.73 2.44
CA MET A 1 10.93 -17.69 3.41
C MET A 1 10.32 -16.35 3.07
N ILE A 2 9.83 -15.56 4.06
CA ILE A 2 9.29 -14.20 3.84
C ILE A 2 10.39 -13.19 4.15
N ARG A 3 10.65 -12.27 3.24
CA ARG A 3 11.54 -11.12 3.46
C ARG A 3 10.69 -9.90 3.77
N VAL A 4 11.02 -9.19 4.86
CA VAL A 4 10.32 -7.98 5.30
C VAL A 4 11.27 -6.80 5.19
N LYS A 5 10.82 -5.72 4.51
CA LYS A 5 11.57 -4.47 4.41
C LYS A 5 10.67 -3.29 4.80
N PHE A 6 11.17 -2.45 5.68
CA PHE A 6 10.50 -1.23 6.11
C PHE A 6 10.94 -0.06 5.24
N TRP A 7 10.01 0.60 4.58
CA TRP A 7 10.23 1.81 3.79
C TRP A 7 9.78 3.07 4.52
N GLY A 8 8.92 2.91 5.52
CA GLY A 8 8.48 3.94 6.43
C GLY A 8 7.90 3.34 7.70
N VAL A 9 8.22 3.94 8.83
CA VAL A 9 7.84 3.44 10.17
C VAL A 9 7.34 4.55 11.09
N ARG A 10 7.20 5.77 10.57
CA ARG A 10 6.73 6.90 11.35
C ARG A 10 5.21 7.00 11.32
N GLY A 11 4.61 7.41 12.42
CA GLY A 11 3.18 7.74 12.50
C GLY A 11 2.92 9.24 12.30
N SER A 12 1.71 9.56 11.95
CA SER A 12 1.09 10.88 11.83
C SER A 12 1.55 11.71 10.63
N ILE A 13 2.83 12.08 10.54
CA ILE A 13 3.35 12.94 9.46
C ILE A 13 4.81 12.61 9.15
N PRO A 14 5.25 12.69 7.88
CA PRO A 14 6.65 12.57 7.55
C PRO A 14 7.48 13.66 8.24
N CYS A 15 8.56 13.26 8.87
CA CYS A 15 9.46 14.19 9.58
C CYS A 15 10.91 13.86 9.26
N PRO A 16 11.45 14.37 8.14
CA PRO A 16 12.87 14.24 7.85
C PRO A 16 13.69 15.12 8.80
N GLY A 17 14.85 14.64 9.21
CA GLY A 17 15.75 15.43 10.04
C GLY A 17 16.65 14.60 10.98
N PRO A 18 17.54 15.26 11.72
CA PRO A 18 18.53 14.56 12.57
C PRO A 18 17.91 13.62 13.60
N LYS A 19 16.70 13.93 14.08
CA LYS A 19 16.01 13.11 15.09
C LYS A 19 15.40 11.83 14.54
N THR A 20 15.23 11.73 13.22
CA THR A 20 14.62 10.57 12.54
C THR A 20 15.62 9.76 11.73
N MET A 21 16.90 10.09 11.76
CA MET A 21 17.92 9.42 10.93
C MET A 21 18.06 7.92 11.20
N LYS A 22 17.76 7.46 12.42
CA LYS A 22 17.95 6.05 12.77
C LYS A 22 17.01 5.11 12.00
N TYR A 23 15.75 5.50 11.84
CA TYR A 23 14.73 4.67 11.19
C TYR A 23 14.07 5.36 9.98
N GLY A 24 14.50 6.58 9.65
CA GLY A 24 13.92 7.40 8.60
C GLY A 24 12.71 8.22 9.07
N GLY A 25 12.33 9.18 8.25
CA GLY A 25 11.21 10.10 8.52
C GLY A 25 9.93 9.78 7.74
N ASN A 26 9.92 8.71 6.94
CA ASN A 26 8.78 8.31 6.14
C ASN A 26 7.71 7.61 6.97
N THR A 27 6.44 7.84 6.62
CA THR A 27 5.28 7.19 7.24
C THR A 27 5.06 5.79 6.71
N ALA A 28 4.16 5.03 7.35
CA ALA A 28 3.97 3.60 7.27
C ALA A 28 3.98 3.04 5.83
N CYS A 29 4.97 2.21 5.54
CA CYS A 29 5.03 1.39 4.35
C CYS A 29 5.97 0.21 4.58
N ILE A 30 5.46 -1.01 4.45
CA ILE A 30 6.21 -2.24 4.66
C ILE A 30 6.08 -3.10 3.41
N GLU A 31 7.18 -3.62 2.93
CA GLU A 31 7.23 -4.59 1.82
C GLU A 31 7.43 -5.99 2.36
N LEU A 32 6.60 -6.92 1.90
CA LEU A 32 6.74 -8.37 2.10
C LEU A 32 7.06 -9.00 0.75
N ARG A 33 8.17 -9.71 0.65
CA ARG A 33 8.53 -10.51 -0.52
C ARG A 33 8.48 -11.99 -0.21
N PHE A 34 7.91 -12.76 -1.13
CA PHE A 34 7.83 -14.22 -1.14
C PHE A 34 8.66 -14.73 -2.33
N PRO A 35 9.99 -14.85 -2.18
CA PRO A 35 10.89 -15.11 -3.33
C PRO A 35 10.61 -16.44 -4.03
N GLU A 36 10.11 -17.44 -3.30
CA GLU A 36 9.81 -18.77 -3.82
C GLU A 36 8.70 -18.77 -4.90
N VAL A 37 7.82 -17.76 -4.85
CA VAL A 37 6.66 -17.64 -5.76
C VAL A 37 6.67 -16.31 -6.54
N GLY A 38 7.73 -15.51 -6.40
CA GLY A 38 7.88 -14.25 -7.10
C GLY A 38 6.85 -13.18 -6.72
N ARG A 39 6.16 -13.33 -5.58
CA ARG A 39 5.10 -12.41 -5.16
C ARG A 39 5.62 -11.37 -4.19
N HIS A 40 5.11 -10.15 -4.31
CA HIS A 40 5.37 -9.11 -3.34
C HIS A 40 4.09 -8.39 -2.94
N ILE A 41 4.02 -8.01 -1.67
CA ILE A 41 2.87 -7.38 -1.02
C ILE A 41 3.37 -6.13 -0.29
N ILE A 42 2.59 -5.06 -0.34
CA ILE A 42 2.85 -3.80 0.35
C ILE A 42 1.80 -3.64 1.46
N ILE A 43 2.23 -3.33 2.67
CA ILE A 43 1.35 -2.97 3.77
C ILE A 43 1.46 -1.46 3.96
N ASP A 44 0.33 -0.76 3.80
CA ASP A 44 0.17 0.68 3.85
C ASP A 44 0.92 1.47 2.75
N ALA A 45 0.33 2.59 2.39
CA ALA A 45 0.78 3.50 1.35
C ALA A 45 1.12 4.89 1.91
N GLY A 46 1.76 4.95 3.08
CA GLY A 46 2.32 6.18 3.62
C GLY A 46 3.47 6.70 2.76
N SER A 47 4.15 7.76 3.19
CA SER A 47 5.16 8.41 2.36
C SER A 47 6.33 7.51 1.95
N GLY A 48 6.57 6.41 2.68
CA GLY A 48 7.58 5.41 2.34
C GLY A 48 7.34 4.69 1.01
N ILE A 49 6.10 4.65 0.53
CA ILE A 49 5.76 3.98 -0.74
C ILE A 49 6.39 4.67 -1.97
N ARG A 50 6.72 5.97 -1.87
CA ARG A 50 7.42 6.70 -2.91
C ARG A 50 8.78 6.05 -3.21
N ASP A 51 9.56 5.81 -2.19
CA ASP A 51 10.90 5.24 -2.32
C ASP A 51 10.84 3.76 -2.73
N LEU A 52 9.86 3.01 -2.21
CA LEU A 52 9.55 1.66 -2.66
C LEU A 52 9.18 1.66 -4.16
N GLY A 53 8.31 2.55 -4.61
CA GLY A 53 7.91 2.64 -6.03
C GLY A 53 9.10 2.89 -6.95
N SER A 54 10.00 3.80 -6.58
CA SER A 54 11.25 4.04 -7.32
C SER A 54 12.15 2.82 -7.36
N PHE A 55 12.23 2.08 -6.24
CA PHE A 55 13.00 0.84 -6.16
C PHE A 55 12.42 -0.25 -7.08
N LEU A 56 11.10 -0.46 -7.08
CA LEU A 56 10.43 -1.44 -7.94
C LEU A 56 10.67 -1.17 -9.43
N VAL A 57 10.58 0.11 -9.81
CA VAL A 57 10.84 0.51 -11.21
C VAL A 57 12.29 0.26 -11.60
N ALA A 58 13.23 0.54 -10.71
CA ALA A 58 14.65 0.40 -11.01
C ALA A 58 15.13 -1.06 -11.03
N ASN A 59 14.45 -1.97 -10.32
CA ASN A 59 14.93 -3.33 -10.13
C ASN A 59 14.01 -4.41 -10.71
N ASP A 60 12.70 -4.22 -10.62
CA ASP A 60 11.74 -5.28 -10.93
C ASP A 60 11.07 -5.08 -12.30
N LEU A 61 10.94 -3.83 -12.79
CA LEU A 61 10.29 -3.54 -14.06
C LEU A 61 11.03 -4.16 -15.27
N ALA A 62 12.33 -4.35 -15.17
CA ALA A 62 13.13 -4.99 -16.22
C ALA A 62 12.78 -6.47 -16.42
N GLU A 63 12.17 -7.12 -15.42
CA GLU A 63 11.74 -8.51 -15.45
C GLU A 63 10.33 -8.69 -16.06
N GLY A 64 9.60 -7.58 -16.30
CA GLY A 64 8.26 -7.58 -16.88
C GLY A 64 7.33 -6.55 -16.26
N PRO A 65 6.05 -6.56 -16.64
CA PRO A 65 5.03 -5.68 -16.07
C PRO A 65 4.92 -5.87 -14.56
N LEU A 66 4.82 -4.75 -13.83
CA LEU A 66 4.67 -4.79 -12.38
C LEU A 66 3.25 -5.22 -11.98
N HIS A 67 3.18 -6.21 -11.10
CA HIS A 67 1.95 -6.62 -10.44
C HIS A 67 2.15 -6.47 -8.93
N THR A 68 1.38 -5.58 -8.30
CA THR A 68 1.55 -5.29 -6.88
C THR A 68 0.23 -5.28 -6.13
N GLU A 69 0.28 -5.66 -4.87
CA GLU A 69 -0.85 -5.69 -3.95
C GLU A 69 -0.55 -4.78 -2.77
N ILE A 70 -1.45 -3.83 -2.51
CA ILE A 70 -1.36 -2.91 -1.37
C ILE A 70 -2.48 -3.25 -0.40
N TYR A 71 -2.12 -3.64 0.81
CA TYR A 71 -3.04 -3.94 1.91
C TYR A 71 -3.01 -2.78 2.90
N LEU A 72 -4.06 -1.97 2.91
CA LEU A 72 -4.20 -0.85 3.83
C LEU A 72 -4.73 -1.34 5.18
N THR A 73 -4.00 -1.09 6.25
CA THR A 73 -4.49 -1.37 7.60
C THR A 73 -5.70 -0.50 7.90
N HIS A 74 -5.66 0.77 7.55
CA HIS A 74 -6.73 1.76 7.65
C HIS A 74 -6.41 2.97 6.77
N THR A 75 -7.28 3.98 6.78
CA THR A 75 -7.21 5.10 5.84
C THR A 75 -6.81 6.44 6.48
N HIS A 76 -6.16 6.48 7.64
CA HIS A 76 -5.53 7.71 8.11
C HIS A 76 -4.44 8.16 7.12
N TRP A 77 -4.22 9.46 7.03
CA TRP A 77 -3.35 10.04 6.00
C TRP A 77 -1.95 9.47 5.98
N ASP A 78 -1.35 9.25 7.11
CA ASP A 78 0.00 8.66 7.22
C ASP A 78 0.11 7.23 6.66
N HIS A 79 -1.03 6.58 6.40
CA HIS A 79 -1.11 5.26 5.77
C HIS A 79 -1.50 5.31 4.27
N ILE A 80 -1.94 6.46 3.75
CA ILE A 80 -2.39 6.58 2.35
C ILE A 80 -1.75 7.76 1.59
N MET A 81 -1.13 8.73 2.28
CA MET A 81 -0.66 9.99 1.66
C MET A 81 0.42 9.81 0.59
N GLY A 82 1.13 8.71 0.61
CA GLY A 82 2.16 8.40 -0.39
C GLY A 82 1.61 7.80 -1.67
N PHE A 83 0.36 7.32 -1.68
CA PHE A 83 -0.22 6.65 -2.83
C PHE A 83 -0.13 7.48 -4.13
N PRO A 84 -0.45 8.79 -4.16
CA PRO A 84 -0.31 9.61 -5.36
C PRO A 84 1.13 9.70 -5.90
N PHE A 85 2.12 9.41 -5.08
CA PHE A 85 3.55 9.47 -5.41
C PHE A 85 4.15 8.09 -5.70
N PHE A 86 3.34 7.06 -5.78
CA PHE A 86 3.76 5.70 -6.12
C PHE A 86 4.01 5.60 -7.63
N VAL A 87 5.28 5.67 -8.04
CA VAL A 87 5.68 5.74 -9.46
C VAL A 87 5.02 4.68 -10.34
N PRO A 88 4.83 3.41 -9.91
CA PRO A 88 4.15 2.39 -10.70
C PRO A 88 2.73 2.75 -11.17
N LEU A 89 2.03 3.69 -10.51
CA LEU A 89 0.73 4.21 -10.97
C LEU A 89 0.80 4.79 -12.40
N TYR A 90 1.95 5.34 -12.77
CA TYR A 90 2.15 6.08 -14.02
C TYR A 90 2.83 5.24 -15.10
N ILE A 91 3.00 3.93 -14.88
CA ILE A 91 3.68 3.02 -15.80
C ILE A 91 2.65 2.14 -16.51
N PRO A 92 2.54 2.23 -17.85
CA PRO A 92 1.66 1.36 -18.63
C PRO A 92 1.97 -0.12 -18.40
N GLY A 93 0.92 -0.95 -18.38
CA GLY A 93 1.03 -2.40 -18.15
C GLY A 93 1.10 -2.79 -16.67
N THR A 94 1.30 -1.85 -15.76
CA THR A 94 1.27 -2.13 -14.32
C THR A 94 -0.16 -2.43 -13.85
N THR A 95 -0.29 -3.42 -12.98
CA THR A 95 -1.54 -3.72 -12.26
C THR A 95 -1.33 -3.55 -10.76
N ILE A 96 -2.21 -2.77 -10.13
CA ILE A 96 -2.17 -2.48 -8.69
C ILE A 96 -3.50 -2.90 -8.10
N ARG A 97 -3.48 -3.84 -7.17
CA ARG A 97 -4.67 -4.22 -6.39
C ARG A 97 -4.56 -3.60 -5.01
N VAL A 98 -5.54 -2.79 -4.65
CA VAL A 98 -5.61 -2.12 -3.35
C VAL A 98 -6.68 -2.79 -2.50
N PHE A 99 -6.28 -3.34 -1.38
CA PHE A 99 -7.13 -3.97 -0.39
C PHE A 99 -7.22 -3.10 0.85
N GLY A 100 -8.41 -2.96 1.43
CA GLY A 100 -8.57 -2.18 2.65
C GLY A 100 -9.86 -2.49 3.40
N PRO A 101 -9.99 -2.03 4.65
CA PRO A 101 -11.16 -2.31 5.47
C PRO A 101 -12.44 -1.71 4.90
N VAL A 102 -13.56 -2.37 5.21
CA VAL A 102 -14.89 -1.75 5.08
C VAL A 102 -15.03 -0.75 6.21
N THR A 103 -15.28 0.52 5.88
CA THR A 103 -15.52 1.58 6.86
C THR A 103 -17.01 1.75 7.14
N TYR A 104 -17.36 2.28 8.30
CA TYR A 104 -18.76 2.56 8.67
C TYR A 104 -19.35 3.74 7.89
N GLU A 105 -18.51 4.56 7.26
CA GLU A 105 -18.93 5.77 6.53
C GLU A 105 -19.39 5.47 5.10
N ASP A 106 -19.46 4.19 4.71
CA ASP A 106 -19.89 3.69 3.39
C ASP A 106 -19.19 4.33 2.16
N GLU A 107 -18.13 5.13 2.35
CA GLU A 107 -17.36 5.62 1.23
C GLU A 107 -16.58 4.48 0.57
N PRO A 108 -16.64 4.37 -0.76
CA PRO A 108 -15.83 3.39 -1.48
C PRO A 108 -14.33 3.63 -1.23
N LEU A 109 -13.56 2.56 -1.04
CA LEU A 109 -12.11 2.64 -0.85
C LEU A 109 -11.42 3.46 -1.96
N GLU A 110 -11.92 3.33 -3.19
CA GLU A 110 -11.52 4.13 -4.34
C GLU A 110 -11.72 5.64 -4.11
N ALA A 111 -12.84 6.05 -3.53
CA ALA A 111 -13.12 7.45 -3.25
C ALA A 111 -12.19 8.00 -2.17
N VAL A 112 -11.87 7.21 -1.15
CA VAL A 112 -10.97 7.60 -0.06
C VAL A 112 -9.52 7.71 -0.55
N VAL A 113 -9.01 6.67 -1.20
CA VAL A 113 -7.59 6.60 -1.64
C VAL A 113 -7.38 7.46 -2.88
N GLY A 114 -8.21 7.28 -3.90
CA GLY A 114 -8.11 8.02 -5.16
C GLY A 114 -8.59 9.48 -5.05
N GLY A 115 -9.43 9.79 -4.07
CA GLY A 115 -9.91 11.14 -3.79
C GLY A 115 -8.81 12.15 -3.46
N GLN A 116 -7.64 11.69 -3.03
CA GLN A 116 -6.45 12.52 -2.85
C GLN A 116 -5.92 13.09 -4.17
N MET A 117 -6.24 12.43 -5.30
CA MET A 117 -5.78 12.80 -6.64
C MET A 117 -6.76 13.70 -7.40
N LYS A 118 -7.63 14.45 -6.69
CA LYS A 118 -8.44 15.50 -7.30
C LYS A 118 -7.52 16.68 -7.67
N TYR A 119 -7.75 17.33 -8.82
CA TYR A 119 -6.93 18.45 -9.33
C TYR A 119 -6.69 19.61 -8.36
N ARG A 120 -7.57 19.78 -7.37
CA ARG A 120 -7.37 20.78 -6.30
C ARG A 120 -6.25 20.42 -5.33
N TYR A 121 -5.81 19.15 -5.30
CA TYR A 121 -4.80 18.63 -4.37
C TYR A 121 -3.61 18.04 -5.10
N PHE A 122 -3.82 17.49 -6.29
CA PHE A 122 -2.80 16.78 -7.05
C PHE A 122 -2.95 17.05 -8.56
N PRO A 123 -1.84 17.16 -9.32
CA PRO A 123 -1.89 17.58 -10.74
C PRO A 123 -2.39 16.49 -11.70
N ILE A 124 -2.55 15.26 -11.25
CA ILE A 124 -3.01 14.11 -12.06
C ILE A 124 -4.20 13.48 -11.35
N ASN A 125 -5.30 13.27 -12.08
CA ASN A 125 -6.49 12.59 -11.56
C ASN A 125 -6.35 11.07 -11.67
N MET A 126 -7.05 10.30 -10.79
CA MET A 126 -7.07 8.83 -10.86
C MET A 126 -7.47 8.27 -12.22
N GLY A 127 -8.34 8.96 -12.95
CA GLY A 127 -8.72 8.54 -14.32
C GLY A 127 -7.63 8.70 -15.38
N GLU A 128 -6.50 9.33 -15.05
CA GLU A 128 -5.38 9.61 -15.96
C GLU A 128 -4.14 8.77 -15.67
N VAL A 129 -4.17 7.93 -14.62
CA VAL A 129 -3.05 7.03 -14.33
C VAL A 129 -2.92 5.96 -15.43
N ALA A 130 -1.70 5.58 -15.74
CA ALA A 130 -1.43 4.63 -16.82
C ALA A 130 -1.58 3.16 -16.39
N SER A 131 -1.57 2.89 -15.09
CA SER A 131 -1.74 1.56 -14.52
C SER A 131 -3.21 1.18 -14.39
N ARG A 132 -3.48 -0.14 -14.33
CA ARG A 132 -4.78 -0.66 -13.94
C ARG A 132 -4.84 -0.75 -12.41
N VAL A 133 -5.76 0.00 -11.79
CA VAL A 133 -5.97 -0.02 -10.34
C VAL A 133 -7.30 -0.66 -10.02
N GLU A 134 -7.29 -1.65 -9.12
CA GLU A 134 -8.47 -2.37 -8.66
C GLU A 134 -8.59 -2.23 -7.14
N TYR A 135 -9.80 -1.98 -6.63
CA TYR A 135 -10.05 -1.80 -5.20
C TYR A 135 -10.91 -2.93 -4.66
N HIS A 136 -10.46 -3.51 -3.55
CA HIS A 136 -11.08 -4.66 -2.90
C HIS A 136 -11.31 -4.37 -1.42
N ARG A 137 -12.51 -4.61 -0.94
CA ARG A 137 -12.87 -4.44 0.46
C ARG A 137 -12.59 -5.72 1.24
N LEU A 138 -11.90 -5.59 2.36
CA LEU A 138 -11.63 -6.66 3.29
C LEU A 138 -12.50 -6.51 4.55
N LYS A 139 -12.91 -7.66 5.08
CA LYS A 139 -13.53 -7.79 6.40
C LYS A 139 -12.62 -8.66 7.26
N GLU A 140 -12.95 -8.77 8.53
CA GLU A 140 -12.34 -9.76 9.40
C GLU A 140 -12.60 -11.17 8.86
N ASP A 141 -11.54 -11.93 8.67
CA ASP A 141 -11.57 -13.29 8.16
C ASP A 141 -10.38 -14.09 8.73
N PRO A 142 -10.62 -15.26 9.30
CA PRO A 142 -9.56 -16.07 9.86
C PRO A 142 -8.63 -16.70 8.83
N CYS A 143 -9.08 -16.85 7.57
CA CYS A 143 -8.27 -17.48 6.53
C CYS A 143 -8.76 -17.15 5.12
N ILE A 144 -8.02 -16.29 4.44
CA ILE A 144 -8.19 -15.96 3.01
C ILE A 144 -7.04 -16.64 2.27
N ASP A 145 -7.37 -17.49 1.31
CA ASP A 145 -6.37 -18.07 0.40
C ASP A 145 -5.99 -17.03 -0.66
N LEU A 146 -4.73 -16.65 -0.68
CA LEU A 146 -4.20 -15.72 -1.66
C LEU A 146 -3.59 -16.43 -2.89
N GLY A 147 -3.58 -17.77 -2.90
CA GLY A 147 -2.85 -18.57 -3.89
C GLY A 147 -1.37 -18.75 -3.52
N ASP A 148 -0.67 -19.54 -4.34
CA ASP A 148 0.76 -19.81 -4.20
C ASP A 148 1.18 -20.37 -2.82
N GLY A 149 0.24 -20.95 -2.06
CA GLY A 149 0.47 -21.43 -0.70
C GLY A 149 0.53 -20.32 0.34
N ILE A 150 0.13 -19.09 0.00
CA ILE A 150 0.08 -17.97 0.92
C ILE A 150 -1.34 -17.79 1.46
N THR A 151 -1.48 -17.72 2.77
CA THR A 151 -2.75 -17.40 3.43
C THR A 151 -2.67 -16.09 4.18
N LEU A 152 -3.78 -15.37 4.23
CA LEU A 152 -3.97 -14.14 4.97
C LEU A 152 -5.07 -14.31 6.00
N ALA A 153 -4.79 -14.04 7.26
CA ALA A 153 -5.82 -13.81 8.27
C ALA A 153 -5.91 -12.31 8.57
N THR A 154 -7.13 -11.81 8.70
CA THR A 154 -7.43 -10.43 9.06
C THR A 154 -8.20 -10.38 10.36
N SER A 155 -7.89 -9.44 11.23
CA SER A 155 -8.63 -9.20 12.47
C SER A 155 -8.78 -7.72 12.74
N ILE A 156 -9.92 -7.30 13.28
CA ILE A 156 -10.14 -5.93 13.70
C ILE A 156 -9.28 -5.64 14.93
N VAL A 157 -8.56 -4.54 14.91
CA VAL A 157 -7.75 -4.06 16.05
C VAL A 157 -8.34 -2.76 16.60
N ASN A 158 -8.06 -2.49 17.89
CA ASN A 158 -8.59 -1.31 18.57
C ASN A 158 -7.91 -0.02 18.05
N HIS A 159 -8.68 0.79 17.33
CA HIS A 159 -8.26 2.06 16.76
C HIS A 159 -9.49 2.95 16.53
N PRO A 160 -9.37 4.31 16.45
CA PRO A 160 -10.52 5.20 16.25
C PRO A 160 -11.36 4.95 15.01
N ILE A 161 -10.76 4.40 13.94
CA ILE A 161 -11.47 3.95 12.74
C ILE A 161 -11.26 2.44 12.54
N THR A 162 -12.09 1.81 11.69
CA THR A 162 -11.94 0.39 11.36
C THR A 162 -10.52 0.11 10.84
N THR A 163 -9.79 -0.69 11.59
CA THR A 163 -8.40 -1.01 11.32
C THR A 163 -8.22 -2.52 11.32
N LEU A 164 -7.57 -3.05 10.28
CA LEU A 164 -7.26 -4.47 10.15
C LEU A 164 -5.80 -4.75 10.51
N GLY A 165 -5.60 -5.71 11.39
CA GLY A 165 -4.34 -6.41 11.55
C GLY A 165 -4.24 -7.55 10.54
N TYR A 166 -3.05 -7.81 10.01
CA TYR A 166 -2.76 -8.81 8.99
C TYR A 166 -1.78 -9.85 9.48
N ARG A 167 -2.08 -11.13 9.23
CA ARG A 167 -1.15 -12.24 9.42
C ARG A 167 -1.03 -13.02 8.12
N PHE A 168 0.12 -12.95 7.49
CA PHE A 168 0.49 -13.74 6.31
C PHE A 168 1.23 -15.01 6.75
N THR A 169 0.86 -16.14 6.15
CA THR A 169 1.46 -17.45 6.46
C THR A 169 1.78 -18.18 5.17
#